data_bfc31efee2d3b06f05460cd9dd236aa3
#
_entry.id   bfc31efee2d3b06f05460cd9dd236aa3
#
_cell.length_a   1.000
_cell.length_b   1.000
_cell.length_c   1.000
_cell.angle_alpha   90.00
_cell.angle_beta   90.00
_cell.angle_gamma   90.00
#
_symmetry.space_group_name_H-M   'P 1'
#
loop_
_entity.id
_entity.type
_entity.pdbx_description
1 polymer ?
#
loop_
_entity_poly.entity_id
_entity_poly.type
_entity_poly.pdbx_seq_one_letter_code
_entity_poly.pdbx_strand_id
1 'polypeptide(L)'
;LLLDTLKASAPARVVVVPSKIHYRAKGINFDVLQQQTTSVGQLKEYGVAKLANVLFAKELARRVAGTGITTYALHPGVVATDVWRAVPRPFDALIKKFMMSEEQGAATTLHCATSAEAGAQSGLYYDKCKPQTPSAVSQDEALAAKLWAASEAWVVG
;
A
#
# COMPACT_ATOMS: atom_id res chain seq x y z
N LEU A 1 -2.72 -8.57 -16.37
CA LEU A 1 -4.03 -8.39 -17.02
C LEU A 1 -4.31 -6.94 -17.42
N LEU A 2 -4.06 -5.93 -16.56
CA LEU A 2 -4.39 -4.53 -16.85
C LEU A 2 -3.23 -3.70 -17.43
N LEU A 3 -2.02 -4.23 -17.46
CA LEU A 3 -0.82 -3.44 -17.77
C LEU A 3 -0.86 -2.85 -19.20
N ASP A 4 -1.29 -3.64 -20.17
CA ASP A 4 -1.36 -3.18 -21.57
C ASP A 4 -2.44 -2.12 -21.75
N THR A 5 -3.58 -2.28 -21.06
CA THR A 5 -4.64 -1.26 -21.03
C THR A 5 -4.13 0.04 -20.39
N LEU A 6 -3.38 -0.04 -19.28
CA LEU A 6 -2.78 1.14 -18.64
C LEU A 6 -1.77 1.85 -19.54
N LYS A 7 -0.93 1.08 -20.27
CA LYS A 7 0.02 1.65 -21.24
C LYS A 7 -0.71 2.36 -22.41
N ALA A 8 -1.76 1.72 -22.93
CA ALA A 8 -2.56 2.32 -24.01
C ALA A 8 -3.34 3.56 -23.58
N SER A 9 -3.61 3.69 -22.26
CA SER A 9 -4.36 4.80 -21.67
C SER A 9 -3.47 5.84 -20.98
N ALA A 10 -2.17 5.84 -21.25
CA ALA A 10 -1.25 6.80 -20.64
C ALA A 10 -1.62 8.26 -20.99
N PRO A 11 -1.48 9.22 -20.07
CA PRO A 11 -0.93 9.07 -18.72
C PRO A 11 -1.89 8.35 -17.74
N ALA A 12 -1.39 7.33 -17.04
CA ALA A 12 -2.17 6.54 -16.09
C ALA A 12 -1.51 6.50 -14.72
N ARG A 13 -2.30 6.30 -13.66
CA ARG A 13 -1.81 6.26 -12.28
C ARG A 13 -2.29 5.01 -11.56
N VAL A 14 -1.37 4.34 -10.88
CA VAL A 14 -1.67 3.21 -10.00
C VAL A 14 -1.44 3.64 -8.56
N VAL A 15 -2.50 3.67 -7.78
CA VAL A 15 -2.47 4.11 -6.38
C VAL A 15 -2.69 2.90 -5.48
N VAL A 16 -1.67 2.49 -4.74
CA VAL A 16 -1.70 1.37 -3.80
C VAL A 16 -1.89 1.90 -2.39
N VAL A 17 -2.81 1.29 -1.62
CA VAL A 17 -3.16 1.74 -0.27
C VAL A 17 -2.62 0.76 0.79
N PRO A 18 -1.34 0.83 1.15
CA PRO A 18 -0.78 0.13 2.30
C PRO A 18 -1.26 0.72 3.64
N SER A 19 -0.40 0.70 4.63
CA SER A 19 -0.63 1.30 5.96
C SER A 19 0.70 1.54 6.64
N LYS A 20 0.76 2.46 7.60
CA LYS A 20 1.92 2.65 8.49
C LYS A 20 2.36 1.38 9.23
N ILE A 21 1.48 0.40 9.37
CA ILE A 21 1.85 -0.87 10.01
C ILE A 21 2.98 -1.60 9.26
N HIS A 22 3.24 -1.30 7.98
CA HIS A 22 4.37 -1.86 7.23
C HIS A 22 5.73 -1.57 7.88
N TYR A 23 5.85 -0.51 8.69
CA TYR A 23 7.08 -0.23 9.45
C TYR A 23 7.39 -1.29 10.51
N ARG A 24 6.40 -2.08 10.95
CA ARG A 24 6.59 -3.16 11.92
C ARG A 24 7.06 -4.47 11.28
N ALA A 25 6.91 -4.62 9.98
CA ALA A 25 7.37 -5.80 9.25
C ALA A 25 8.88 -5.75 9.04
N LYS A 26 9.58 -6.83 9.38
CA LYS A 26 11.04 -6.95 9.25
C LYS A 26 11.47 -7.66 7.98
N GLY A 27 10.53 -8.13 7.17
CA GLY A 27 10.76 -8.88 5.92
C GLY A 27 9.53 -9.69 5.55
N ILE A 28 9.69 -10.50 4.51
CA ILE A 28 8.66 -11.43 4.01
C ILE A 28 9.23 -12.85 4.08
N ASN A 29 8.53 -13.73 4.77
CA ASN A 29 8.79 -15.17 4.68
C ASN A 29 7.88 -15.78 3.60
N PHE A 30 8.44 -16.12 2.46
CA PHE A 30 7.70 -16.62 1.31
C PHE A 30 7.10 -18.02 1.53
N ASP A 31 7.68 -18.83 2.42
CA ASP A 31 7.23 -20.20 2.69
C ASP A 31 5.85 -20.25 3.38
N VAL A 32 5.46 -19.14 4.02
CA VAL A 32 4.20 -19.05 4.79
C VAL A 32 3.19 -18.04 4.25
N LEU A 33 3.51 -17.33 3.15
CA LEU A 33 2.63 -16.27 2.63
C LEU A 33 1.25 -16.75 2.22
N GLN A 34 1.14 -17.98 1.74
CA GLN A 34 -0.12 -18.59 1.30
C GLN A 34 -0.80 -19.42 2.39
N GLN A 35 -0.23 -19.47 3.59
CA GLN A 35 -0.80 -20.21 4.71
C GLN A 35 -1.81 -19.37 5.49
N GLN A 36 -2.72 -20.06 6.18
CA GLN A 36 -3.65 -19.36 7.08
C GLN A 36 -2.93 -18.64 8.21
N THR A 37 -3.38 -17.44 8.51
CA THR A 37 -2.90 -16.65 9.62
C THR A 37 -3.23 -17.31 10.95
N THR A 38 -2.21 -17.55 11.76
CA THR A 38 -2.35 -18.21 13.08
C THR A 38 -2.03 -17.30 14.25
N SER A 39 -1.50 -16.10 14.01
CA SER A 39 -1.12 -15.19 15.09
C SER A 39 -2.34 -14.52 15.75
N VAL A 40 -2.27 -14.37 17.07
CA VAL A 40 -3.29 -13.66 17.83
C VAL A 40 -3.33 -12.19 17.37
N GLY A 41 -4.52 -11.71 16.97
CA GLY A 41 -4.74 -10.35 16.52
C GLY A 41 -4.24 -10.05 15.10
N GLN A 42 -3.60 -10.99 14.39
CA GLN A 42 -3.22 -10.93 12.97
C GLN A 42 -2.39 -9.69 12.54
N LEU A 43 -1.90 -8.90 13.50
CA LEU A 43 -1.21 -7.63 13.22
C LEU A 43 0.16 -7.83 12.54
N LYS A 44 0.82 -8.96 12.82
CA LYS A 44 2.11 -9.29 12.21
C LYS A 44 1.93 -9.55 10.70
N GLU A 45 1.00 -10.42 10.35
CA GLU A 45 0.70 -10.79 8.97
C GLU A 45 0.10 -9.60 8.20
N TYR A 46 -0.74 -8.82 8.86
CA TYR A 46 -1.23 -7.56 8.31
C TYR A 46 -0.09 -6.59 8.00
N GLY A 47 0.91 -6.48 8.89
CA GLY A 47 2.10 -5.68 8.64
C GLY A 47 2.90 -6.18 7.43
N VAL A 48 3.07 -7.50 7.29
CA VAL A 48 3.73 -8.12 6.12
C VAL A 48 2.95 -7.87 4.84
N ALA A 49 1.62 -8.03 4.85
CA ALA A 49 0.78 -7.74 3.69
C ALA A 49 0.89 -6.26 3.26
N LYS A 50 0.95 -5.33 4.22
CA LYS A 50 1.11 -3.91 3.92
C LYS A 50 2.54 -3.54 3.49
N LEU A 51 3.57 -4.27 3.93
CA LEU A 51 4.92 -4.20 3.38
C LEU A 51 4.94 -4.66 1.91
N ALA A 52 4.30 -5.79 1.61
CA ALA A 52 4.19 -6.30 0.25
C ALA A 52 3.55 -5.28 -0.70
N ASN A 53 2.52 -4.55 -0.25
CA ASN A 53 1.90 -3.49 -1.03
C ASN A 53 2.87 -2.33 -1.36
N VAL A 54 3.75 -1.93 -0.43
CA VAL A 54 4.76 -0.89 -0.70
C VAL A 54 5.80 -1.40 -1.69
N LEU A 55 6.32 -2.62 -1.48
CA LEU A 55 7.27 -3.27 -2.39
C LEU A 55 6.70 -3.42 -3.80
N PHE A 56 5.42 -3.84 -3.92
CA PHE A 56 4.73 -3.94 -5.20
C PHE A 56 4.67 -2.60 -5.93
N ALA A 57 4.28 -1.51 -5.25
CA ALA A 57 4.17 -0.20 -5.88
C ALA A 57 5.54 0.29 -6.39
N LYS A 58 6.61 0.07 -5.63
CA LYS A 58 7.98 0.45 -6.01
C LYS A 58 8.50 -0.39 -7.17
N GLU A 59 8.26 -1.70 -7.15
CA GLU A 59 8.65 -2.59 -8.24
C GLU A 59 7.89 -2.28 -9.52
N LEU A 60 6.58 -2.04 -9.42
CA LEU A 60 5.79 -1.62 -10.58
C LEU A 60 6.31 -0.30 -11.16
N ALA A 61 6.68 0.68 -10.33
CA ALA A 61 7.26 1.94 -10.79
C ALA A 61 8.50 1.73 -11.66
N ARG A 62 9.40 0.81 -11.23
CA ARG A 62 10.61 0.47 -12.01
C ARG A 62 10.26 -0.20 -13.34
N ARG A 63 9.29 -1.10 -13.34
CA ARG A 63 8.87 -1.87 -14.52
C ARG A 63 8.13 -1.05 -15.57
N VAL A 64 7.44 0.01 -15.14
CA VAL A 64 6.68 0.90 -16.03
C VAL A 64 7.40 2.22 -16.32
N ALA A 65 8.66 2.34 -15.94
CA ALA A 65 9.44 3.54 -16.22
C ALA A 65 9.43 3.89 -17.71
N GLY A 66 9.20 5.16 -18.05
CA GLY A 66 9.14 5.63 -19.42
C GLY A 66 7.83 5.33 -20.18
N THR A 67 6.85 4.65 -19.59
CA THR A 67 5.58 4.30 -20.24
C THR A 67 4.46 5.32 -20.05
N GLY A 68 4.70 6.39 -19.29
CA GLY A 68 3.65 7.36 -18.91
C GLY A 68 2.74 6.86 -17.76
N ILE A 69 3.06 5.71 -17.15
CA ILE A 69 2.37 5.22 -15.96
C ILE A 69 3.17 5.63 -14.73
N THR A 70 2.51 6.19 -13.72
CA THR A 70 3.09 6.47 -12.41
C THR A 70 2.44 5.62 -11.32
N THR A 71 3.20 5.27 -10.28
CA THR A 71 2.70 4.44 -9.19
C THR A 71 2.99 5.07 -7.84
N TYR A 72 2.11 4.85 -6.90
CA TYR A 72 2.23 5.39 -5.55
C TYR A 72 1.81 4.36 -4.51
N ALA A 73 2.49 4.38 -3.37
CA ALA A 73 2.02 3.75 -2.16
C ALA A 73 1.64 4.85 -1.15
N LEU A 74 0.59 4.66 -0.35
CA LEU A 74 0.19 5.70 0.61
C LEU A 74 -0.41 5.13 1.89
N HIS A 75 -0.34 5.92 2.97
CA HIS A 75 -1.12 5.69 4.18
C HIS A 75 -2.36 6.60 4.15
N PRO A 76 -3.60 6.03 4.22
CA PRO A 76 -4.81 6.84 4.18
C PRO A 76 -5.11 7.56 5.51
N GLY A 77 -4.33 7.31 6.56
CA GLY A 77 -4.65 7.74 7.91
C GLY A 77 -5.41 6.67 8.71
N VAL A 78 -5.78 7.01 9.94
CA VAL A 78 -6.64 6.16 10.78
C VAL A 78 -8.06 6.66 10.64
N VAL A 79 -8.81 6.04 9.75
CA VAL A 79 -10.16 6.47 9.38
C VAL A 79 -11.21 5.76 10.23
N ALA A 80 -12.24 6.48 10.62
CA ALA A 80 -13.38 5.97 11.38
C ALA A 80 -14.32 5.14 10.49
N THR A 81 -13.82 3.97 10.03
CA THR A 81 -14.60 3.05 9.19
C THR A 81 -15.23 1.93 10.03
N ASP A 82 -16.10 1.17 9.41
CA ASP A 82 -16.79 0.01 10.01
C ASP A 82 -15.84 -1.12 10.49
N VAL A 83 -14.55 -1.08 10.14
CA VAL A 83 -13.52 -2.00 10.66
C VAL A 83 -13.49 -2.02 12.19
N TRP A 84 -13.89 -0.92 12.84
CA TRP A 84 -13.90 -0.78 14.30
C TRP A 84 -15.18 -1.31 14.97
N ARG A 85 -16.10 -1.94 14.22
CA ARG A 85 -17.31 -2.56 14.78
C ARG A 85 -17.05 -3.62 15.85
N ALA A 86 -15.88 -4.25 15.80
CA ALA A 86 -15.48 -5.28 16.77
C ALA A 86 -15.02 -4.71 18.13
N VAL A 87 -14.87 -3.39 18.26
CA VAL A 87 -14.47 -2.73 19.51
C VAL A 87 -15.71 -2.57 20.40
N PRO A 88 -15.71 -3.09 21.64
CA PRO A 88 -16.85 -2.96 22.55
C PRO A 88 -17.19 -1.51 22.90
N ARG A 89 -18.48 -1.20 22.99
CA ARG A 89 -18.95 0.09 23.55
C ARG A 89 -18.60 0.18 25.05
N PRO A 90 -18.22 1.38 25.55
CA PRO A 90 -18.23 2.71 24.90
C PRO A 90 -16.90 3.10 24.23
N PHE A 91 -15.92 2.19 24.17
CA PHE A 91 -14.58 2.50 23.66
C PHE A 91 -14.57 2.85 22.15
N ASP A 92 -15.50 2.30 21.38
CA ASP A 92 -15.64 2.62 19.96
C ASP A 92 -15.94 4.11 19.72
N ALA A 93 -16.82 4.71 20.53
CA ALA A 93 -17.19 6.12 20.41
C ALA A 93 -16.01 7.05 20.79
N LEU A 94 -15.24 6.67 21.81
CA LEU A 94 -14.06 7.45 22.22
C LEU A 94 -12.95 7.39 21.17
N ILE A 95 -12.71 6.21 20.61
CA ILE A 95 -11.69 6.01 19.57
C ILE A 95 -12.09 6.77 18.30
N LYS A 96 -13.34 6.68 17.86
CA LYS A 96 -13.85 7.39 16.67
C LYS A 96 -13.71 8.91 16.77
N LYS A 97 -13.79 9.49 17.97
CA LYS A 97 -13.61 10.94 18.16
C LYS A 97 -12.19 11.44 17.81
N PHE A 98 -11.20 10.57 17.85
CA PHE A 98 -9.80 10.88 17.51
C PHE A 98 -9.42 10.39 16.10
N MET A 99 -10.35 9.80 15.37
CA MET A 99 -10.11 9.34 14.01
C MET A 99 -10.41 10.42 12.98
N MET A 100 -9.78 10.29 11.83
CA MET A 100 -10.04 11.15 10.68
C MET A 100 -11.41 10.82 10.07
N SER A 101 -12.06 11.83 9.49
CA SER A 101 -13.25 11.60 8.67
C SER A 101 -12.91 10.81 7.40
N GLU A 102 -13.91 10.25 6.75
CA GLU A 102 -13.71 9.50 5.49
C GLU A 102 -13.11 10.40 4.40
N GLU A 103 -13.55 11.66 4.31
CA GLU A 103 -13.02 12.66 3.38
C GLU A 103 -11.54 12.95 3.67
N GLN A 104 -11.18 13.12 4.94
CA GLN A 104 -9.78 13.30 5.34
C GLN A 104 -8.94 12.08 5.01
N GLY A 105 -9.50 10.87 5.19
CA GLY A 105 -8.86 9.61 4.82
C GLY A 105 -8.64 9.47 3.31
N ALA A 106 -9.57 9.96 2.50
CA ALA A 106 -9.49 9.94 1.05
C ALA A 106 -8.49 10.98 0.49
N ALA A 107 -8.17 12.04 1.23
CA ALA A 107 -7.39 13.17 0.74
C ALA A 107 -6.03 12.77 0.13
N THR A 108 -5.27 11.88 0.78
CA THR A 108 -3.97 11.42 0.26
C THR A 108 -4.14 10.57 -1.00
N THR A 109 -5.18 9.74 -1.06
CA THR A 109 -5.50 8.94 -2.24
C THR A 109 -5.85 9.83 -3.43
N LEU A 110 -6.71 10.82 -3.22
CA LEU A 110 -7.08 11.79 -4.24
C LEU A 110 -5.87 12.63 -4.69
N HIS A 111 -5.04 13.07 -3.75
CA HIS A 111 -3.80 13.79 -4.08
C HIS A 111 -2.91 12.95 -5.02
N CYS A 112 -2.63 11.69 -4.70
CA CYS A 112 -1.83 10.81 -5.57
C CYS A 112 -2.51 10.57 -6.92
N ALA A 113 -3.84 10.45 -6.94
CA ALA A 113 -4.59 10.18 -8.16
C ALA A 113 -4.71 11.38 -9.10
N THR A 114 -4.76 12.62 -8.58
CA THR A 114 -5.19 13.77 -9.38
C THR A 114 -4.21 14.95 -9.40
N SER A 115 -3.32 15.11 -8.37
CA SER A 115 -2.47 16.31 -8.31
C SER A 115 -1.40 16.30 -9.43
N ALA A 116 -1.09 17.48 -9.95
CA ALA A 116 -0.03 17.65 -10.93
C ALA A 116 1.35 17.36 -10.31
N GLU A 117 1.54 17.76 -9.05
CA GLU A 117 2.79 17.54 -8.31
C GLU A 117 3.11 16.05 -8.18
N ALA A 118 2.15 15.24 -7.75
CA ALA A 118 2.34 13.79 -7.69
C ALA A 118 2.56 13.20 -9.09
N GLY A 119 1.91 13.73 -10.13
CA GLY A 119 2.05 13.26 -11.51
C GLY A 119 3.48 13.31 -12.07
N ALA A 120 4.32 14.19 -11.55
CA ALA A 120 5.73 14.31 -11.93
C ALA A 120 6.65 13.26 -11.26
N GLN A 121 6.11 12.43 -10.36
CA GLN A 121 6.87 11.50 -9.53
C GLN A 121 6.29 10.08 -9.64
N SER A 122 7.10 9.06 -9.38
CA SER A 122 6.64 7.66 -9.38
C SER A 122 7.42 6.85 -8.34
N GLY A 123 6.81 5.79 -7.80
CA GLY A 123 7.42 4.90 -6.82
C GLY A 123 7.54 5.47 -5.40
N LEU A 124 6.93 6.61 -5.11
CA LEU A 124 6.98 7.25 -3.81
C LEU A 124 5.91 6.71 -2.86
N TYR A 125 6.23 6.85 -1.56
CA TYR A 125 5.29 6.59 -0.47
C TYR A 125 4.77 7.92 0.09
N TYR A 126 3.45 8.03 0.24
CA TYR A 126 2.79 9.26 0.70
C TYR A 126 2.09 9.07 2.04
N ASP A 127 2.15 10.12 2.87
CA ASP A 127 1.34 10.28 4.07
C ASP A 127 0.93 11.74 4.19
N LYS A 128 -0.35 12.01 4.47
CA LYS A 128 -0.89 13.38 4.57
C LYS A 128 -0.54 14.26 3.36
N CYS A 129 -0.75 13.73 2.17
CA CYS A 129 -0.48 14.37 0.88
C CYS A 129 1.00 14.78 0.65
N LYS A 130 1.94 14.20 1.40
CA LYS A 130 3.38 14.51 1.27
C LYS A 130 4.20 13.24 1.09
N PRO A 131 5.24 13.26 0.25
CA PRO A 131 6.19 12.16 0.17
C PRO A 131 6.84 11.92 1.54
N GLN A 132 6.98 10.64 1.89
CA GLN A 132 7.62 10.19 3.12
C GLN A 132 8.57 9.04 2.83
N THR A 133 9.59 8.88 3.64
CA THR A 133 10.48 7.73 3.57
C THR A 133 9.77 6.51 4.14
N PRO A 134 9.52 5.45 3.35
CA PRO A 134 8.91 4.21 3.86
C PRO A 134 9.94 3.41 4.67
N SER A 135 9.55 2.25 5.24
CA SER A 135 10.46 1.42 6.02
C SER A 135 11.69 1.00 5.21
N ALA A 136 12.85 0.83 5.88
CA ALA A 136 14.10 0.43 5.19
C ALA A 136 13.90 -0.88 4.39
N VAL A 137 13.18 -1.85 4.96
CA VAL A 137 12.88 -3.13 4.29
C VAL A 137 12.06 -2.94 3.01
N SER A 138 11.18 -1.94 2.97
CA SER A 138 10.39 -1.64 1.77
C SER A 138 11.18 -0.95 0.65
N GLN A 139 12.44 -0.63 0.90
CA GLN A 139 13.36 -0.07 -0.08
C GLN A 139 14.32 -1.12 -0.66
N ASP A 140 14.23 -2.36 -0.19
CA ASP A 140 15.00 -3.50 -0.70
C ASP A 140 14.47 -3.91 -2.08
N GLU A 141 15.23 -3.56 -3.12
CA GLU A 141 14.87 -3.87 -4.51
C GLU A 141 14.91 -5.37 -4.82
N ALA A 142 15.85 -6.11 -4.20
CA ALA A 142 15.91 -7.55 -4.40
C ALA A 142 14.70 -8.26 -3.79
N LEU A 143 14.26 -7.81 -2.61
CA LEU A 143 13.03 -8.30 -1.99
C LEU A 143 11.79 -7.96 -2.83
N ALA A 144 11.74 -6.75 -3.41
CA ALA A 144 10.65 -6.33 -4.28
C ALA A 144 10.57 -7.18 -5.55
N ALA A 145 11.70 -7.42 -6.20
CA ALA A 145 11.78 -8.28 -7.39
C ALA A 145 11.41 -9.73 -7.07
N LYS A 146 11.86 -10.27 -5.92
CA LYS A 146 11.49 -11.61 -5.46
C LYS A 146 9.98 -11.74 -5.22
N LEU A 147 9.38 -10.73 -4.56
CA LEU A 147 7.94 -10.70 -4.33
C LEU A 147 7.16 -10.68 -5.65
N TRP A 148 7.63 -9.88 -6.61
CA TRP A 148 7.02 -9.81 -7.92
C TRP A 148 7.03 -11.17 -8.63
N ALA A 149 8.19 -11.81 -8.72
CA ALA A 149 8.35 -13.12 -9.37
C ALA A 149 7.48 -14.20 -8.69
N ALA A 150 7.43 -14.22 -7.36
CA ALA A 150 6.56 -15.13 -6.63
C ALA A 150 5.07 -14.86 -6.93
N SER A 151 4.66 -13.58 -6.97
CA SER A 151 3.28 -13.20 -7.28
C SER A 151 2.88 -13.58 -8.70
N GLU A 152 3.76 -13.42 -9.68
CA GLU A 152 3.53 -13.88 -11.06
C GLU A 152 3.32 -15.40 -11.11
N ALA A 153 4.15 -16.16 -10.41
CA ALA A 153 4.01 -17.62 -10.34
C ALA A 153 2.68 -18.05 -9.73
N TRP A 154 2.18 -17.36 -8.69
CA TRP A 154 0.90 -17.66 -8.05
C TRP A 154 -0.33 -17.31 -8.89
N VAL A 155 -0.20 -16.37 -9.81
CA VAL A 155 -1.34 -15.92 -10.66
C VAL A 155 -1.45 -16.77 -11.94
N VAL A 156 -0.37 -17.40 -12.39
CA VAL A 156 -0.35 -18.20 -13.63
C VAL A 156 -0.60 -19.69 -13.35
N GLY A 157 -0.34 -20.16 -12.12
CA GLY A 157 -0.63 -21.54 -11.68
C GLY A 157 -2.04 -21.68 -11.21
#